data_3e73c0f45869c8bb576be98c493dea34
#
_entry.id   3e73c0f45869c8bb576be98c493dea34
#
_cell.length_a   1.000
_cell.length_b   1.000
_cell.length_c   1.000
_cell.angle_alpha   90.00
_cell.angle_beta   90.00
_cell.angle_gamma   90.00
#
_symmetry.space_group_name_H-M   'P 1'
#
loop_
_entity.id
_entity.type
_entity.pdbx_description
1 polymer ?
#
loop_
_entity_poly.entity_id
_entity_poly.type
_entity_poly.pdbx_seq_one_letter_code
_entity_poly.pdbx_strand_id
1 'polypeptide(L)'
;MKTFITAAFFYSSISVFVALLNADTNDGPFMASGIKIGEVDQTSAIIWARLTENENYRLDGREWDKDDEALPAGLSIGDMQYSAGGSEGDVRVSYWPGQSPAKAARLQWMPVNPKANFSVKYKLENLIPNTEYSLKIEGRPNGGGPSSVEVSGNFKTAPSTDEGAPVKFVLVTCHDFPRRDDLINGHYIYPSMLDRVNPDFLVHAGDIEYYDKPGPWAKTEA
;
A
#
# COMPACT_ATOMS: atom_id res chain seq x y z
N MET A 1 71.43 42.53 -31.27
CA MET A 1 70.90 41.94 -30.03
C MET A 1 69.45 41.57 -30.29
N LYS A 2 69.18 40.30 -30.55
CA LYS A 2 67.82 39.80 -30.84
C LYS A 2 67.31 39.05 -29.60
N THR A 3 66.26 39.60 -28.97
CA THR A 3 65.63 39.03 -27.79
C THR A 3 64.57 38.02 -28.23
N PHE A 4 64.71 36.71 -27.88
CA PHE A 4 63.70 35.71 -28.09
C PHE A 4 62.76 35.68 -26.87
N ILE A 5 61.44 35.85 -27.11
CA ILE A 5 60.41 35.67 -26.12
C ILE A 5 59.87 34.25 -26.32
N THR A 6 60.08 33.40 -25.32
CA THR A 6 59.50 32.05 -25.31
C THR A 6 58.13 32.10 -24.61
N ALA A 7 57.08 31.82 -25.35
CA ALA A 7 55.72 31.72 -24.81
C ALA A 7 55.52 30.28 -24.33
N ALA A 8 55.27 30.12 -23.03
CA ALA A 8 54.89 28.81 -22.43
C ALA A 8 53.36 28.67 -22.52
N PHE A 9 52.91 27.64 -23.22
CA PHE A 9 51.49 27.26 -23.25
C PHE A 9 51.22 26.35 -22.06
N PHE A 10 50.39 26.79 -21.12
CA PHE A 10 49.82 25.94 -20.09
C PHE A 10 48.59 25.24 -20.67
N TYR A 11 48.64 23.94 -20.85
CA TYR A 11 47.49 23.07 -21.06
C TYR A 11 46.79 22.83 -19.74
N SER A 12 45.62 23.45 -19.52
CA SER A 12 44.75 23.14 -18.42
C SER A 12 43.83 21.97 -18.85
N SER A 13 44.11 20.77 -18.35
CA SER A 13 43.23 19.63 -18.51
C SER A 13 41.99 19.76 -17.59
N ILE A 14 40.87 20.15 -18.17
CA ILE A 14 39.57 20.12 -17.49
C ILE A 14 39.12 18.67 -17.43
N SER A 15 39.27 18.04 -16.25
CA SER A 15 38.65 16.74 -15.98
C SER A 15 37.15 16.96 -15.75
N VAL A 16 36.35 16.59 -16.74
CA VAL A 16 34.90 16.56 -16.60
C VAL A 16 34.56 15.33 -15.74
N PHE A 17 34.22 15.56 -14.49
CA PHE A 17 33.65 14.54 -13.61
C PHE A 17 32.18 14.38 -14.03
N VAL A 18 31.89 13.35 -14.83
CA VAL A 18 30.51 12.92 -15.09
C VAL A 18 30.07 12.19 -13.82
N ALA A 19 29.35 12.89 -12.96
CA ALA A 19 28.58 12.25 -11.91
C ALA A 19 27.49 11.42 -12.60
N LEU A 20 27.65 10.10 -12.63
CA LEU A 20 26.56 9.18 -12.90
C LEU A 20 25.56 9.36 -11.76
N LEU A 21 24.51 10.12 -12.01
CA LEU A 21 23.31 10.07 -11.22
C LEU A 21 22.74 8.65 -11.41
N ASN A 22 23.04 7.76 -10.47
CA ASN A 22 22.22 6.58 -10.30
C ASN A 22 20.84 7.12 -9.97
N ALA A 23 19.91 7.06 -10.92
CA ALA A 23 18.52 7.11 -10.58
C ALA A 23 18.32 5.90 -9.64
N ASP A 24 18.02 6.16 -8.38
CA ASP A 24 17.50 5.14 -7.48
C ASP A 24 16.21 4.64 -8.14
N THR A 25 16.31 3.57 -8.90
CA THR A 25 15.14 2.80 -9.29
C THR A 25 14.62 2.24 -7.97
N ASN A 26 13.46 2.71 -7.54
CA ASN A 26 12.78 2.11 -6.41
C ASN A 26 12.31 0.72 -6.85
N ASP A 27 13.15 -0.28 -6.60
CA ASP A 27 12.91 -1.66 -7.00
C ASP A 27 11.86 -2.36 -6.11
N GLY A 28 11.14 -1.61 -5.28
CA GLY A 28 10.14 -2.15 -4.35
C GLY A 28 10.75 -2.75 -3.08
N PRO A 29 9.98 -3.49 -2.30
CA PRO A 29 8.57 -3.80 -2.48
C PRO A 29 7.65 -2.60 -2.36
N PHE A 30 6.44 -2.74 -2.89
CA PHE A 30 5.38 -1.73 -2.88
C PHE A 30 4.16 -2.20 -2.06
N MET A 31 3.09 -1.40 -2.02
CA MET A 31 1.83 -1.73 -1.34
C MET A 31 0.62 -1.40 -2.24
N ALA A 32 0.56 -1.99 -3.45
CA ALA A 32 -0.53 -1.75 -4.40
C ALA A 32 -1.94 -2.03 -3.83
N SER A 33 -2.04 -2.94 -2.85
CA SER A 33 -3.30 -3.24 -2.17
C SER A 33 -3.68 -2.23 -1.07
N GLY A 34 -2.83 -1.21 -0.84
CA GLY A 34 -3.00 -0.30 0.29
C GLY A 34 -2.90 -1.01 1.65
N ILE A 35 -3.51 -0.39 2.64
CA ILE A 35 -3.59 -0.91 4.01
C ILE A 35 -5.03 -1.10 4.43
N LYS A 36 -5.26 -1.95 5.42
CA LYS A 36 -6.57 -2.10 6.07
C LYS A 36 -6.44 -1.83 7.57
N ILE A 37 -7.38 -1.07 8.08
CA ILE A 37 -7.53 -0.79 9.51
C ILE A 37 -8.88 -1.37 9.91
N GLY A 38 -8.89 -2.31 10.85
CA GLY A 38 -10.11 -3.00 11.24
C GLY A 38 -10.10 -3.40 12.71
N GLU A 39 -11.22 -3.97 13.14
CA GLU A 39 -11.43 -4.40 14.53
C GLU A 39 -11.03 -3.31 15.53
N VAL A 40 -11.39 -2.06 15.23
CA VAL A 40 -11.08 -0.93 16.12
C VAL A 40 -12.09 -0.92 17.26
N ASP A 41 -11.58 -1.14 18.48
CA ASP A 41 -12.35 -1.01 19.71
C ASP A 41 -11.88 0.20 20.55
N GLN A 42 -12.16 0.23 21.86
CA GLN A 42 -11.76 1.30 22.74
C GLN A 42 -10.24 1.39 22.92
N THR A 43 -9.54 0.24 22.86
CA THR A 43 -8.15 0.12 23.30
C THR A 43 -7.26 -0.65 22.35
N SER A 44 -7.83 -1.13 21.24
CA SER A 44 -7.08 -1.89 20.23
C SER A 44 -7.51 -1.61 18.80
N ALA A 45 -6.65 -1.99 17.86
CA ALA A 45 -6.92 -1.99 16.41
C ALA A 45 -6.06 -3.04 15.72
N ILE A 46 -6.55 -3.58 14.61
CA ILE A 46 -5.79 -4.45 13.71
C ILE A 46 -5.37 -3.67 12.47
N ILE A 47 -4.08 -3.69 12.17
CA ILE A 47 -3.52 -3.12 10.95
C ILE A 47 -3.06 -4.26 10.06
N TRP A 48 -3.58 -4.31 8.84
CA TRP A 48 -3.19 -5.27 7.83
C TRP A 48 -2.45 -4.54 6.70
N ALA A 49 -1.36 -5.13 6.24
CA ALA A 49 -0.60 -4.69 5.06
C ALA A 49 -0.17 -5.89 4.23
N ARG A 50 0.02 -5.66 2.94
CA ARG A 50 0.53 -6.64 1.98
C ARG A 50 1.60 -5.97 1.13
N LEU A 51 2.73 -6.65 0.93
CA LEU A 51 3.76 -6.21 0.00
C LEU A 51 3.49 -6.75 -1.41
N THR A 52 3.76 -5.92 -2.41
CA THR A 52 3.56 -6.22 -3.82
C THR A 52 4.83 -5.95 -4.63
N GLU A 53 4.97 -6.65 -5.76
CA GLU A 53 6.09 -6.49 -6.69
C GLU A 53 6.04 -5.15 -7.43
N ASN A 54 4.83 -4.63 -7.66
CA ASN A 54 4.61 -3.40 -8.40
C ASN A 54 3.82 -2.40 -7.56
N GLU A 55 4.00 -1.13 -7.86
CA GLU A 55 3.31 -0.02 -7.20
C GLU A 55 1.79 -0.06 -7.42
N ASN A 56 1.38 -0.54 -8.58
CA ASN A 56 -0.02 -0.68 -8.97
C ASN A 56 -0.30 -2.11 -9.44
N TYR A 57 -1.59 -2.48 -9.49
CA TYR A 57 -2.00 -3.70 -10.16
C TYR A 57 -1.79 -3.58 -11.68
N ARG A 58 -1.61 -4.74 -12.33
CA ARG A 58 -1.26 -4.83 -13.74
C ARG A 58 -2.44 -4.46 -14.64
N LEU A 59 -2.31 -3.40 -15.43
CA LEU A 59 -3.34 -2.99 -16.39
C LEU A 59 -3.14 -3.60 -17.78
N ASP A 60 -1.89 -3.88 -18.14
CA ASP A 60 -1.45 -4.41 -19.44
C ASP A 60 -1.38 -5.94 -19.49
N GLY A 61 -1.86 -6.61 -18.45
CA GLY A 61 -1.94 -8.06 -18.40
C GLY A 61 -2.97 -8.63 -19.40
N ARG A 62 -2.88 -9.95 -19.62
CA ARG A 62 -3.86 -10.65 -20.43
C ARG A 62 -5.24 -10.53 -19.79
N GLU A 63 -6.21 -10.07 -20.55
CA GLU A 63 -7.61 -10.05 -20.11
C GLU A 63 -8.17 -11.48 -20.06
N TRP A 64 -9.05 -11.73 -19.10
CA TRP A 64 -9.81 -12.96 -19.04
C TRP A 64 -10.85 -12.97 -20.15
N ASP A 65 -10.89 -14.05 -20.91
CA ASP A 65 -12.00 -14.31 -21.83
C ASP A 65 -13.17 -14.94 -21.07
N LYS A 66 -14.39 -14.63 -21.50
CA LYS A 66 -15.60 -15.23 -20.93
C LYS A 66 -15.61 -16.77 -21.05
N ASP A 67 -14.89 -17.31 -22.02
CA ASP A 67 -14.79 -18.73 -22.30
C ASP A 67 -13.60 -19.40 -21.58
N ASP A 68 -12.77 -18.64 -20.85
CA ASP A 68 -11.70 -19.20 -20.04
C ASP A 68 -12.28 -20.00 -18.86
N GLU A 69 -12.14 -21.31 -18.86
CA GLU A 69 -12.54 -22.18 -17.74
C GLU A 69 -11.47 -22.29 -16.66
N ALA A 70 -10.24 -21.90 -16.95
CA ALA A 70 -9.11 -21.92 -16.05
C ALA A 70 -8.07 -20.89 -16.49
N LEU A 71 -7.01 -20.74 -15.70
CA LEU A 71 -5.86 -19.92 -16.10
C LEU A 71 -5.30 -20.45 -17.43
N PRO A 72 -5.12 -19.60 -18.45
CA PRO A 72 -4.61 -20.03 -19.75
C PRO A 72 -3.26 -20.72 -19.66
N ALA A 73 -3.06 -21.76 -20.45
CA ALA A 73 -1.85 -22.54 -20.42
C ALA A 73 -0.59 -21.69 -20.65
N GLY A 74 0.41 -21.86 -19.80
CA GLY A 74 1.67 -21.13 -19.86
C GLY A 74 1.66 -19.75 -19.22
N LEU A 75 0.54 -19.30 -18.66
CA LEU A 75 0.44 -18.07 -17.90
C LEU A 75 0.34 -18.35 -16.40
N SER A 76 0.84 -17.40 -15.61
CA SER A 76 0.61 -17.31 -14.17
C SER A 76 -0.49 -16.29 -13.88
N ILE A 77 -1.01 -16.28 -12.66
CA ILE A 77 -1.95 -15.24 -12.20
C ILE A 77 -1.32 -13.85 -12.34
N GLY A 78 0.00 -13.74 -12.12
CA GLY A 78 0.73 -12.48 -12.28
C GLY A 78 0.75 -11.91 -13.70
N ASP A 79 0.47 -12.74 -14.71
CA ASP A 79 0.39 -12.31 -16.11
C ASP A 79 -0.98 -11.77 -16.51
N MET A 80 -1.97 -11.94 -15.65
CA MET A 80 -3.34 -11.53 -15.91
C MET A 80 -3.56 -10.05 -15.59
N GLN A 81 -4.48 -9.44 -16.32
CA GLN A 81 -4.92 -8.07 -16.04
C GLN A 81 -5.49 -7.97 -14.62
N TYR A 82 -5.21 -6.87 -13.95
CA TYR A 82 -5.57 -6.56 -12.57
C TYR A 82 -4.87 -7.41 -11.50
N SER A 83 -3.92 -8.23 -11.88
CA SER A 83 -3.09 -8.92 -10.91
C SER A 83 -2.20 -7.94 -10.12
N ALA A 84 -1.88 -8.31 -8.89
CA ALA A 84 -0.87 -7.65 -8.06
C ALA A 84 -0.01 -8.73 -7.41
N GLY A 85 1.09 -9.07 -8.04
CA GLY A 85 2.06 -10.04 -7.52
C GLY A 85 2.51 -9.66 -6.11
N GLY A 86 2.69 -10.65 -5.25
CA GLY A 86 3.19 -10.44 -3.90
C GLY A 86 4.70 -10.42 -3.88
N SER A 87 5.29 -9.61 -3.00
CA SER A 87 6.75 -9.49 -2.85
C SER A 87 7.18 -9.80 -1.42
N GLU A 88 8.30 -10.48 -1.29
CA GLU A 88 8.97 -10.65 0.00
C GLU A 88 9.47 -9.31 0.53
N GLY A 89 9.59 -9.22 1.85
CA GLY A 89 10.10 -8.05 2.54
C GLY A 89 9.62 -7.96 3.97
N ASP A 90 9.95 -6.85 4.60
CA ASP A 90 9.52 -6.54 5.96
C ASP A 90 8.59 -5.34 5.96
N VAL A 91 7.63 -5.34 6.87
CA VAL A 91 6.73 -4.22 7.15
C VAL A 91 6.95 -3.73 8.57
N ARG A 92 6.72 -2.45 8.80
CA ARG A 92 6.72 -1.83 10.13
C ARG A 92 5.58 -0.84 10.23
N VAL A 93 4.94 -0.80 11.40
CA VAL A 93 3.93 0.20 11.76
C VAL A 93 4.50 1.16 12.80
N SER A 94 4.28 2.45 12.57
CA SER A 94 4.44 3.52 13.55
C SER A 94 3.09 4.20 13.73
N TYR A 95 2.70 4.53 14.97
CA TYR A 95 1.42 5.17 15.25
C TYR A 95 1.52 6.14 16.43
N TRP A 96 0.65 7.13 16.46
CA TRP A 96 0.65 8.17 17.50
C TRP A 96 -0.75 8.79 17.63
N PRO A 97 -1.11 9.26 18.84
CA PRO A 97 -2.36 10.00 19.03
C PRO A 97 -2.27 11.39 18.38
N GLY A 98 -3.34 11.80 17.72
CA GLY A 98 -3.46 13.08 17.03
C GLY A 98 -2.57 13.21 15.81
N GLN A 99 -2.14 14.44 15.52
CA GLN A 99 -1.44 14.79 14.28
C GLN A 99 0.10 14.85 14.44
N SER A 100 0.61 14.92 15.66
CA SER A 100 2.04 15.10 15.89
C SER A 100 2.76 13.79 16.17
N PRO A 101 3.76 13.40 15.35
CA PRO A 101 4.50 12.16 15.53
C PRO A 101 5.51 12.20 16.70
N ALA A 102 5.58 13.28 17.47
CA ALA A 102 6.54 13.44 18.56
C ALA A 102 6.45 12.34 19.64
N LYS A 103 5.32 11.67 19.75
CA LYS A 103 5.06 10.53 20.66
C LYS A 103 4.80 9.22 19.90
N ALA A 104 5.35 9.07 18.72
CA ALA A 104 5.11 7.88 17.92
C ALA A 104 5.66 6.62 18.60
N ALA A 105 4.80 5.63 18.78
CA ALA A 105 5.20 4.27 19.03
C ALA A 105 5.62 3.64 17.69
N ARG A 106 6.79 3.02 17.66
CA ARG A 106 7.32 2.36 16.47
C ARG A 106 7.50 0.89 16.77
N LEU A 107 6.75 0.05 16.07
CA LEU A 107 6.81 -1.39 16.24
C LEU A 107 8.04 -1.99 15.54
N GLN A 108 8.34 -3.25 15.83
CA GLN A 108 9.41 -3.96 15.17
C GLN A 108 9.05 -4.28 13.72
N TRP A 109 10.06 -4.39 12.88
CA TRP A 109 9.91 -4.94 11.54
C TRP A 109 9.44 -6.40 11.61
N MET A 110 8.45 -6.75 10.81
CA MET A 110 7.97 -8.12 10.68
C MET A 110 8.02 -8.54 9.21
N PRO A 111 8.56 -9.73 8.92
CA PRO A 111 8.54 -10.26 7.57
C PRO A 111 7.10 -10.57 7.16
N VAL A 112 6.77 -10.30 5.90
CA VAL A 112 5.51 -10.75 5.32
C VAL A 112 5.51 -12.26 5.13
N ASN A 113 4.34 -12.87 5.18
CA ASN A 113 4.22 -14.31 5.04
C ASN A 113 3.79 -14.72 3.62
N PRO A 114 4.66 -15.35 2.81
CA PRO A 114 4.29 -15.82 1.47
C PRO A 114 3.09 -16.76 1.46
N LYS A 115 2.93 -17.61 2.49
CA LYS A 115 1.78 -18.52 2.64
C LYS A 115 0.48 -17.79 2.97
N ALA A 116 0.56 -16.53 3.42
CA ALA A 116 -0.57 -15.64 3.64
C ALA A 116 -0.60 -14.53 2.55
N ASN A 117 -0.20 -14.86 1.34
CA ASN A 117 -0.14 -13.95 0.20
C ASN A 117 0.65 -12.66 0.51
N PHE A 118 1.83 -12.82 1.09
CA PHE A 118 2.77 -11.73 1.42
C PHE A 118 2.16 -10.65 2.32
N SER A 119 1.27 -11.04 3.21
CA SER A 119 0.63 -10.13 4.16
C SER A 119 1.17 -10.27 5.57
N VAL A 120 0.91 -9.24 6.37
CA VAL A 120 1.22 -9.17 7.79
C VAL A 120 0.10 -8.46 8.52
N LYS A 121 -0.12 -8.83 9.79
CA LYS A 121 -1.07 -8.19 10.69
C LYS A 121 -0.36 -7.71 11.95
N TYR A 122 -0.63 -6.46 12.33
CA TYR A 122 -0.24 -5.91 13.61
C TYR A 122 -1.47 -5.69 14.47
N LYS A 123 -1.42 -6.13 15.70
CA LYS A 123 -2.39 -5.74 16.72
C LYS A 123 -1.82 -4.58 17.53
N LEU A 124 -2.48 -3.45 17.48
CA LEU A 124 -2.20 -2.32 18.37
C LEU A 124 -3.01 -2.51 19.63
N GLU A 125 -2.40 -2.34 20.78
CA GLU A 125 -3.02 -2.51 22.09
C GLU A 125 -2.71 -1.33 23.01
N ASN A 126 -3.46 -1.21 24.11
CA ASN A 126 -3.32 -0.14 25.09
C ASN A 126 -3.52 1.26 24.48
N LEU A 127 -4.41 1.35 23.51
CA LEU A 127 -4.83 2.62 22.93
C LEU A 127 -5.74 3.37 23.93
N ILE A 128 -5.80 4.68 23.75
CA ILE A 128 -6.67 5.55 24.56
C ILE A 128 -8.05 5.57 23.90
N PRO A 129 -9.15 5.35 24.64
CA PRO A 129 -10.50 5.45 24.11
C PRO A 129 -10.80 6.83 23.51
N ASN A 130 -11.76 6.89 22.59
CA ASN A 130 -12.27 8.12 21.95
C ASN A 130 -11.16 9.02 21.38
N THR A 131 -10.10 8.44 20.86
CA THR A 131 -8.88 9.14 20.44
C THR A 131 -8.60 8.88 18.95
N GLU A 132 -8.32 9.95 18.21
CA GLU A 132 -7.80 9.85 16.85
C GLU A 132 -6.34 9.42 16.88
N TYR A 133 -5.99 8.47 16.06
CA TYR A 133 -4.64 7.98 15.82
C TYR A 133 -4.25 8.18 14.37
N SER A 134 -3.05 8.71 14.18
CA SER A 134 -2.36 8.67 12.89
C SER A 134 -1.40 7.49 12.88
N LEU A 135 -1.21 6.89 11.73
CA LEU A 135 -0.24 5.82 11.54
C LEU A 135 0.53 5.97 10.23
N LYS A 136 1.72 5.42 10.23
CA LYS A 136 2.58 5.24 9.07
C LYS A 136 3.02 3.78 8.99
N ILE A 137 2.87 3.20 7.82
CA ILE A 137 3.31 1.86 7.50
C ILE A 137 4.45 1.96 6.51
N GLU A 138 5.54 1.29 6.81
CA GLU A 138 6.75 1.27 6.00
C GLU A 138 6.99 -0.15 5.52
N GLY A 139 7.34 -0.30 4.23
CA GLY A 139 7.78 -1.55 3.63
C GLY A 139 9.22 -1.43 3.16
N ARG A 140 10.00 -2.52 3.24
CA ARG A 140 11.37 -2.57 2.78
C ARG A 140 11.71 -3.94 2.21
N PRO A 141 12.78 -4.05 1.40
CA PRO A 141 13.29 -5.35 0.93
C PRO A 141 13.64 -6.30 2.07
N ASN A 142 13.56 -7.59 1.78
CA ASN A 142 13.99 -8.63 2.70
C ASN A 142 15.48 -8.47 3.04
N GLY A 143 15.82 -8.71 4.30
CA GLY A 143 17.23 -8.55 4.77
C GLY A 143 17.59 -7.13 5.24
N GLY A 144 16.70 -6.17 5.17
CA GLY A 144 16.90 -4.83 5.72
C GLY A 144 17.10 -3.74 4.66
N GLY A 145 17.60 -2.59 5.09
CA GLY A 145 17.79 -1.42 4.23
C GLY A 145 16.75 -0.32 4.47
N PRO A 146 16.75 0.73 3.65
CA PRO A 146 15.76 1.79 3.72
C PRO A 146 14.37 1.32 3.32
N SER A 147 13.35 2.04 3.74
CA SER A 147 11.98 1.82 3.26
C SER A 147 11.88 2.16 1.77
N SER A 148 11.28 1.27 0.99
CA SER A 148 10.96 1.47 -0.42
C SER A 148 9.57 2.04 -0.63
N VAL A 149 8.66 1.85 0.34
CA VAL A 149 7.28 2.33 0.31
C VAL A 149 6.83 2.79 1.69
N GLU A 150 6.02 3.85 1.71
CA GLU A 150 5.37 4.37 2.90
C GLU A 150 3.89 4.66 2.59
N VAL A 151 3.01 4.23 3.47
CA VAL A 151 1.56 4.51 3.40
C VAL A 151 1.12 5.07 4.74
N SER A 152 0.34 6.15 4.71
CA SER A 152 -0.25 6.75 5.90
C SER A 152 -1.73 6.41 6.03
N GLY A 153 -2.23 6.41 7.26
CA GLY A 153 -3.64 6.24 7.55
C GLY A 153 -4.00 6.87 8.90
N ASN A 154 -5.29 6.88 9.18
CA ASN A 154 -5.81 7.31 10.47
C ASN A 154 -7.02 6.47 10.86
N PHE A 155 -7.31 6.43 12.15
CA PHE A 155 -8.50 5.83 12.71
C PHE A 155 -8.81 6.48 14.05
N LYS A 156 -10.05 6.28 14.53
CA LYS A 156 -10.48 6.74 15.85
C LYS A 156 -10.93 5.53 16.67
N THR A 157 -10.40 5.39 17.88
CA THR A 157 -10.85 4.37 18.83
C THR A 157 -12.27 4.66 19.30
N ALA A 158 -13.04 3.61 19.59
CA ALA A 158 -14.37 3.77 20.16
C ALA A 158 -14.30 4.48 21.53
N PRO A 159 -15.36 5.18 21.93
CA PRO A 159 -15.47 5.72 23.28
C PRO A 159 -15.52 4.60 24.32
N SER A 160 -15.25 4.92 25.58
CA SER A 160 -15.43 3.98 26.69
C SER A 160 -16.89 3.56 26.83
N THR A 161 -17.13 2.38 27.39
CA THR A 161 -18.46 1.77 27.50
C THR A 161 -19.47 2.58 28.33
N ASP A 162 -18.98 3.46 29.18
CA ASP A 162 -19.75 4.37 30.04
C ASP A 162 -19.97 5.76 29.40
N GLU A 163 -19.40 6.01 28.22
CA GLU A 163 -19.57 7.24 27.45
C GLU A 163 -20.51 7.00 26.26
N GLY A 164 -21.64 7.71 26.25
CA GLY A 164 -22.49 7.80 25.06
C GLY A 164 -21.88 8.74 24.04
N ALA A 165 -21.70 8.26 22.79
CA ALA A 165 -21.24 9.10 21.71
C ALA A 165 -22.06 8.85 20.44
N PRO A 166 -22.28 9.88 19.60
CA PRO A 166 -22.86 9.68 18.30
C PRO A 166 -21.92 8.86 17.42
N VAL A 167 -22.46 7.91 16.67
CA VAL A 167 -21.72 7.07 15.74
C VAL A 167 -22.25 7.29 14.34
N LYS A 168 -21.35 7.55 13.40
CA LYS A 168 -21.64 7.61 11.97
C LYS A 168 -20.99 6.45 11.25
N PHE A 169 -21.77 5.69 10.53
CA PHE A 169 -21.21 4.63 9.70
C PHE A 169 -21.87 4.63 8.32
N VAL A 170 -21.18 4.03 7.37
CA VAL A 170 -21.73 3.76 6.04
C VAL A 170 -21.83 2.26 5.86
N LEU A 171 -22.87 1.84 5.18
CA LEU A 171 -23.10 0.44 4.84
C LEU A 171 -23.09 0.32 3.33
N VAL A 172 -22.27 -0.59 2.83
CA VAL A 172 -22.14 -0.91 1.42
C VAL A 172 -22.30 -2.40 1.18
N THR A 173 -22.59 -2.76 -0.07
CA THR A 173 -22.63 -4.14 -0.54
C THR A 173 -22.24 -4.16 -2.02
N CYS A 174 -21.99 -5.34 -2.58
CA CYS A 174 -21.82 -5.55 -4.02
C CYS A 174 -20.60 -4.81 -4.59
N HIS A 175 -19.43 -5.10 -4.08
CA HIS A 175 -18.17 -4.57 -4.60
C HIS A 175 -17.75 -5.36 -5.85
N ASP A 176 -18.15 -4.87 -7.03
CA ASP A 176 -17.78 -5.46 -8.31
C ASP A 176 -16.49 -4.80 -8.84
N PHE A 177 -15.36 -5.32 -8.45
CA PHE A 177 -14.04 -4.75 -8.74
C PHE A 177 -13.79 -4.42 -10.22
N PRO A 178 -14.18 -5.25 -11.21
CA PRO A 178 -13.99 -4.91 -12.63
C PRO A 178 -14.88 -3.77 -13.13
N ARG A 179 -16.01 -3.55 -12.51
CA ARG A 179 -16.97 -2.52 -12.92
C ARG A 179 -16.76 -1.21 -12.17
N ARG A 180 -15.53 -0.94 -11.75
CA ARG A 180 -15.20 0.31 -11.10
C ARG A 180 -15.30 1.49 -12.05
N ASP A 181 -15.61 2.66 -11.51
CA ASP A 181 -15.82 3.90 -12.27
C ASP A 181 -14.53 4.41 -12.92
N ASP A 182 -13.39 4.14 -12.28
CA ASP A 182 -12.07 4.55 -12.73
C ASP A 182 -11.10 3.37 -12.61
N LEU A 183 -10.31 3.11 -13.66
CA LEU A 183 -9.41 1.97 -13.71
C LEU A 183 -8.29 2.02 -12.67
N ILE A 184 -7.89 3.19 -12.26
CA ILE A 184 -6.79 3.40 -11.30
C ILE A 184 -7.35 3.72 -9.91
N ASN A 185 -8.31 4.64 -9.82
CA ASN A 185 -8.82 5.17 -8.56
C ASN A 185 -9.99 4.36 -7.98
N GLY A 186 -10.55 3.41 -8.73
CA GLY A 186 -11.60 2.53 -8.26
C GLY A 186 -13.00 3.13 -8.35
N HIS A 187 -13.84 2.83 -7.36
CA HIS A 187 -15.23 3.30 -7.31
C HIS A 187 -15.32 4.68 -6.65
N TYR A 188 -15.90 5.65 -7.34
CA TYR A 188 -16.11 7.02 -6.83
C TYR A 188 -16.97 7.10 -5.58
N ILE A 189 -17.74 6.07 -5.29
CA ILE A 189 -18.57 6.04 -4.09
C ILE A 189 -17.73 6.10 -2.81
N TYR A 190 -16.55 5.44 -2.76
CA TYR A 190 -15.73 5.40 -1.57
C TYR A 190 -15.16 6.78 -1.18
N PRO A 191 -14.46 7.52 -2.06
CA PRO A 191 -14.04 8.88 -1.73
C PRO A 191 -15.21 9.81 -1.47
N SER A 192 -16.35 9.64 -2.17
CA SER A 192 -17.56 10.44 -1.92
C SER A 192 -18.14 10.20 -0.53
N MET A 193 -18.11 8.98 -0.01
CA MET A 193 -18.55 8.68 1.35
C MET A 193 -17.62 9.33 2.39
N LEU A 194 -16.33 9.27 2.18
CA LEU A 194 -15.36 9.91 3.08
C LEU A 194 -15.58 11.43 3.11
N ASP A 195 -15.69 12.05 1.96
CA ASP A 195 -15.84 13.52 1.84
C ASP A 195 -17.17 14.03 2.42
N ARG A 196 -18.30 13.37 2.12
CA ARG A 196 -19.65 13.86 2.46
C ARG A 196 -20.14 13.42 3.83
N VAL A 197 -19.76 12.22 4.27
CA VAL A 197 -20.26 11.63 5.52
C VAL A 197 -19.21 11.71 6.61
N ASN A 198 -17.95 11.56 6.28
CA ASN A 198 -16.84 11.38 7.23
C ASN A 198 -17.21 10.34 8.30
N PRO A 199 -17.40 9.07 7.91
CA PRO A 199 -17.88 8.03 8.81
C PRO A 199 -16.78 7.57 9.78
N ASP A 200 -17.19 7.11 10.95
CA ASP A 200 -16.27 6.48 11.92
C ASP A 200 -15.80 5.11 11.43
N PHE A 201 -16.65 4.38 10.70
CA PHE A 201 -16.32 3.10 10.06
C PHE A 201 -17.25 2.76 8.90
N LEU A 202 -16.82 1.77 8.11
CA LEU A 202 -17.58 1.19 7.01
C LEU A 202 -17.97 -0.25 7.36
N VAL A 203 -19.23 -0.60 7.08
CA VAL A 203 -19.75 -1.97 7.13
C VAL A 203 -19.94 -2.46 5.70
N HIS A 204 -19.30 -3.56 5.35
CA HIS A 204 -19.57 -4.25 4.10
C HIS A 204 -20.55 -5.40 4.36
N ALA A 205 -21.76 -5.30 3.85
CA ALA A 205 -22.88 -6.19 4.20
C ALA A 205 -23.01 -7.40 3.26
N GLY A 206 -21.96 -7.73 2.52
CA GLY A 206 -21.93 -8.89 1.62
C GLY A 206 -21.54 -8.53 0.19
N ASP A 207 -21.38 -9.54 -0.63
CA ASP A 207 -20.91 -9.43 -2.02
C ASP A 207 -19.58 -8.66 -2.11
N ILE A 208 -18.65 -9.01 -1.24
CA ILE A 208 -17.30 -8.42 -1.22
C ILE A 208 -16.53 -8.86 -2.46
N GLU A 209 -16.82 -10.08 -2.92
CA GLU A 209 -16.21 -10.73 -4.07
C GLU A 209 -17.23 -11.57 -4.79
N TYR A 210 -17.05 -11.79 -6.10
CA TYR A 210 -17.97 -12.51 -6.95
C TYR A 210 -17.28 -13.72 -7.61
N TYR A 211 -16.96 -14.73 -6.84
CA TYR A 211 -16.34 -15.98 -7.31
C TYR A 211 -17.24 -16.80 -8.24
N ASP A 212 -18.54 -16.58 -8.21
CA ASP A 212 -19.57 -17.26 -9.00
C ASP A 212 -19.82 -16.61 -10.37
N LYS A 213 -19.31 -15.41 -10.61
CA LYS A 213 -19.43 -14.76 -11.92
C LYS A 213 -18.38 -15.30 -12.89
N PRO A 214 -18.74 -15.52 -14.17
CA PRO A 214 -17.74 -15.77 -15.19
C PRO A 214 -16.83 -14.55 -15.34
N GLY A 215 -15.55 -14.77 -15.19
CA GLY A 215 -14.56 -13.71 -15.26
C GLY A 215 -13.31 -13.99 -14.44
N PRO A 216 -12.42 -13.02 -14.30
CA PRO A 216 -11.10 -13.21 -13.70
C PRO A 216 -11.11 -13.71 -12.24
N TRP A 217 -12.22 -13.54 -11.54
CA TRP A 217 -12.36 -13.85 -10.12
C TRP A 217 -12.84 -15.25 -9.82
N ALA A 218 -13.63 -15.83 -10.74
CA ALA A 218 -14.31 -17.09 -10.47
C ALA A 218 -13.40 -18.30 -10.55
N LYS A 219 -12.20 -18.13 -11.04
CA LYS A 219 -11.39 -19.26 -11.56
C LYS A 219 -9.97 -19.31 -11.02
N THR A 220 -9.58 -18.38 -10.19
CA THR A 220 -8.34 -18.47 -9.45
C THR A 220 -8.57 -19.38 -8.27
N GLU A 221 -7.87 -20.49 -8.23
CA GLU A 221 -7.80 -21.32 -7.04
C GLU A 221 -7.37 -20.43 -5.86
N ALA A 222 -8.24 -20.35 -4.86
CA ALA A 222 -7.96 -19.67 -3.61
C ALA A 222 -6.95 -20.47 -2.79
#